data_0c194e22be132a92f8ca2ec98bb54cb1
#
_entry.id   0c194e22be132a92f8ca2ec98bb54cb1
#
_cell.length_a   1.000
_cell.length_b   1.000
_cell.length_c   1.000
_cell.angle_alpha   90.00
_cell.angle_beta   90.00
_cell.angle_gamma   90.00
#
_symmetry.space_group_name_H-M   'P 1'
#
loop_
_entity.id
_entity.type
_entity.pdbx_description
1 polymer ?
#
loop_
_entity_poly.entity_id
_entity_poly.type
_entity_poly.pdbx_seq_one_letter_code
_entity_poly.pdbx_strand_id
1 'polypeptide(L)'
;MKHIERNYEIAKETFKEYGIDTDVVLEKMDMIPVSIHCWQLDDLHGFEGFDYELSGGIAVTGNAPCKVHDMTSYYAEMERVLSYIPGKNRIAIHAMYLDNEGKNIDRDEIEPHHFDRWIAFARKHGIGLDFNPSYFSHPKATDGFT
;
A
#
# COMPACT_ATOMS: atom_id res chain seq x y z
N MET A 1 -1.23 -16.12 26.90
CA MET A 1 -0.09 -15.24 27.19
C MET A 1 1.15 -16.03 27.63
N LYS A 2 1.14 -16.81 28.71
CA LYS A 2 2.34 -17.55 29.19
C LYS A 2 3.10 -18.38 28.15
N HIS A 3 2.44 -18.95 27.14
CA HIS A 3 3.12 -19.72 26.08
C HIS A 3 3.85 -18.82 25.07
N ILE A 4 3.32 -17.64 24.77
CA ILE A 4 3.94 -16.70 23.83
C ILE A 4 5.23 -16.12 24.44
N GLU A 5 5.17 -15.70 25.70
CA GLU A 5 6.34 -15.20 26.43
C GLU A 5 7.46 -16.23 26.48
N ARG A 6 7.10 -17.47 26.85
CA ARG A 6 8.09 -18.57 26.89
C ARG A 6 8.70 -18.87 25.51
N ASN A 7 7.89 -18.88 24.45
CA ASN A 7 8.40 -19.10 23.11
C ASN A 7 9.30 -17.96 22.65
N TYR A 8 9.00 -16.74 23.04
CA TYR A 8 9.87 -15.59 22.77
C TYR A 8 11.22 -15.71 23.46
N GLU A 9 11.27 -16.11 24.74
CA GLU A 9 12.54 -16.32 25.44
C GLU A 9 13.40 -17.42 24.78
N ILE A 10 12.79 -18.51 24.33
CA ILE A 10 13.51 -19.55 23.56
C ILE A 10 14.07 -18.98 22.25
N ALA A 11 13.28 -18.16 21.55
CA ALA A 11 13.74 -17.50 20.33
C ALA A 11 14.93 -16.55 20.61
N LYS A 12 14.86 -15.77 21.68
CA LYS A 12 15.97 -14.89 22.11
C LYS A 12 17.26 -15.66 22.32
N GLU A 13 17.20 -16.80 23.06
CA GLU A 13 18.38 -17.65 23.29
C GLU A 13 18.96 -18.15 21.97
N THR A 14 18.11 -18.63 21.07
CA THR A 14 18.53 -19.11 19.75
C THR A 14 19.21 -18.01 18.93
N PHE A 15 18.61 -16.83 18.83
CA PHE A 15 19.18 -15.71 18.08
C PHE A 15 20.49 -15.19 18.70
N LYS A 16 20.62 -15.27 20.02
CA LYS A 16 21.85 -14.88 20.73
C LYS A 16 23.04 -15.74 20.32
N GLU A 17 22.86 -17.02 19.99
CA GLU A 17 23.93 -17.87 19.46
C GLU A 17 24.52 -17.35 18.14
N TYR A 18 23.74 -16.58 17.37
CA TYR A 18 24.17 -15.89 16.16
C TYR A 18 24.63 -14.46 16.39
N GLY A 19 24.80 -14.04 17.65
CA GLY A 19 25.20 -12.68 18.01
C GLY A 19 24.11 -11.62 17.82
N ILE A 20 22.85 -12.03 17.75
CA ILE A 20 21.69 -11.15 17.54
C ILE A 20 20.97 -10.90 18.85
N ASP A 21 20.87 -9.64 19.25
CA ASP A 21 20.02 -9.20 20.36
C ASP A 21 18.63 -8.82 19.78
N THR A 22 17.63 -9.67 20.03
CA THR A 22 16.30 -9.48 19.48
C THR A 22 15.59 -8.24 20.01
N ASP A 23 15.82 -7.82 21.25
CA ASP A 23 15.19 -6.62 21.82
C ASP A 23 15.72 -5.37 21.09
N VAL A 24 17.03 -5.28 20.89
CA VAL A 24 17.65 -4.20 20.11
C VAL A 24 17.17 -4.19 18.65
N VAL A 25 17.00 -5.37 18.05
CA VAL A 25 16.50 -5.46 16.68
C VAL A 25 15.05 -4.98 16.58
N LEU A 26 14.19 -5.38 17.51
CA LEU A 26 12.79 -4.94 17.55
C LEU A 26 12.69 -3.42 17.72
N GLU A 27 13.46 -2.82 18.63
CA GLU A 27 13.52 -1.37 18.78
C GLU A 27 13.93 -0.65 17.48
N LYS A 28 14.91 -1.20 16.75
CA LYS A 28 15.31 -0.67 15.45
C LYS A 28 14.22 -0.82 14.39
N MET A 29 13.53 -1.96 14.37
CA MET A 29 12.43 -2.22 13.42
C MET A 29 11.25 -1.29 13.65
N ASP A 30 10.92 -0.94 14.90
CA ASP A 30 9.87 0.03 15.23
C ASP A 30 10.14 1.44 14.64
N MET A 31 11.40 1.73 14.31
CA MET A 31 11.78 2.99 13.69
C MET A 31 11.68 2.97 12.15
N ILE A 32 11.55 1.80 11.55
CA ILE A 32 11.50 1.63 10.09
C ILE A 32 10.05 1.77 9.62
N PRO A 33 9.74 2.76 8.77
CA PRO A 33 8.39 2.90 8.22
C PRO A 33 8.06 1.75 7.25
N VAL A 34 6.88 1.18 7.39
CA VAL A 34 6.37 0.16 6.46
C VAL A 34 5.46 0.83 5.43
N SER A 35 5.76 0.64 4.15
CA SER A 35 4.94 1.17 3.06
C SER A 35 3.89 0.16 2.62
N ILE A 36 2.62 0.53 2.72
CA ILE A 36 1.47 -0.28 2.34
C ILE A 36 1.13 0.04 0.89
N HIS A 37 1.06 -0.98 0.06
CA HIS A 37 0.70 -0.78 -1.34
C HIS A 37 -0.79 -0.46 -1.51
N CYS A 38 -1.09 0.53 -2.34
CA CYS A 38 -2.45 1.00 -2.58
C CYS A 38 -3.40 -0.07 -3.14
N TRP A 39 -2.92 -1.03 -3.91
CA TRP A 39 -3.73 -2.09 -4.51
C TRP A 39 -4.28 -3.15 -3.53
N GLN A 40 -3.94 -3.07 -2.25
CA GLN A 40 -4.40 -4.04 -1.25
C GLN A 40 -5.91 -3.97 -0.99
N LEU A 41 -6.58 -2.87 -1.33
CA LEU A 41 -7.98 -2.65 -0.99
C LEU A 41 -8.96 -2.93 -2.15
N ASP A 42 -8.48 -2.93 -3.39
CA ASP A 42 -9.34 -3.03 -4.58
C ASP A 42 -8.97 -4.16 -5.55
N ASP A 43 -8.04 -5.02 -5.16
CA ASP A 43 -7.61 -6.16 -5.97
C ASP A 43 -6.98 -5.72 -7.31
N LEU A 44 -6.12 -4.69 -7.28
CA LEU A 44 -5.35 -4.16 -8.42
C LEU A 44 -6.15 -3.47 -9.54
N HIS A 45 -7.37 -3.07 -9.29
CA HIS A 45 -8.21 -2.48 -10.35
C HIS A 45 -7.83 -1.03 -10.66
N GLY A 46 -7.56 -0.24 -9.62
CA GLY A 46 -7.34 1.20 -9.76
C GLY A 46 -8.62 1.96 -10.13
N PHE A 47 -8.47 3.27 -10.35
CA PHE A 47 -9.59 4.19 -10.59
C PHE A 47 -9.37 5.05 -11.85
N GLU A 48 -8.53 4.60 -12.78
CA GLU A 48 -8.24 5.34 -14.03
C GLU A 48 -9.42 5.34 -15.01
N GLY A 49 -10.36 4.40 -14.85
CA GLY A 49 -11.52 4.28 -15.73
C GLY A 49 -11.23 3.69 -17.12
N PHE A 50 -10.07 3.07 -17.30
CA PHE A 50 -9.74 2.35 -18.52
C PHE A 50 -10.18 0.89 -18.42
N ASP A 51 -10.77 0.37 -19.50
CA ASP A 51 -11.02 -1.05 -19.68
C ASP A 51 -9.74 -1.73 -20.17
N TYR A 52 -9.00 -2.37 -19.27
CA TYR A 52 -7.85 -3.19 -19.63
C TYR A 52 -7.80 -4.49 -18.82
N GLU A 53 -7.26 -5.53 -19.44
CA GLU A 53 -7.01 -6.80 -18.76
C GLU A 53 -5.64 -6.73 -18.04
N LEU A 54 -5.62 -7.18 -16.81
CA LEU A 54 -4.37 -7.32 -16.08
C LEU A 54 -3.50 -8.40 -16.75
N SER A 55 -2.25 -8.08 -17.00
CA SER A 55 -1.28 -8.94 -17.70
C SER A 55 -0.01 -9.14 -16.86
N GLY A 56 0.99 -9.81 -17.41
CA GLY A 56 2.30 -9.95 -16.76
C GLY A 56 2.33 -10.91 -15.58
N GLY A 57 1.39 -11.87 -15.50
CA GLY A 57 1.32 -12.86 -14.43
C GLY A 57 0.67 -12.35 -13.14
N ILE A 58 0.07 -11.18 -13.17
CA ILE A 58 -0.73 -10.66 -12.06
C ILE A 58 -2.03 -11.45 -11.98
N ALA A 59 -2.24 -12.14 -10.86
CA ALA A 59 -3.45 -12.88 -10.59
C ALA A 59 -4.33 -12.12 -9.60
N VAL A 60 -5.54 -11.78 -10.00
CA VAL A 60 -6.56 -11.15 -9.14
C VAL A 60 -7.79 -12.04 -9.10
N THR A 61 -8.42 -12.13 -7.96
CA THR A 61 -9.64 -12.92 -7.79
C THR A 61 -10.90 -12.12 -8.13
N GLY A 62 -10.85 -10.81 -7.94
CA GLY A 62 -11.96 -9.90 -8.20
C GLY A 62 -13.20 -10.10 -7.33
N ASN A 63 -13.14 -10.99 -6.36
CA ASN A 63 -14.28 -11.44 -5.56
C ASN A 63 -14.19 -11.07 -4.07
N ALA A 64 -13.28 -10.20 -3.68
CA ALA A 64 -13.19 -9.71 -2.32
C ALA A 64 -14.48 -8.98 -1.90
N PRO A 65 -15.17 -9.41 -0.83
CA PRO A 65 -16.50 -8.91 -0.50
C PRO A 65 -16.52 -7.43 -0.05
N CYS A 66 -15.38 -6.92 0.41
CA CYS A 66 -15.22 -5.54 0.88
C CYS A 66 -14.33 -4.70 -0.05
N LYS A 67 -14.17 -5.11 -1.29
CA LYS A 67 -13.39 -4.40 -2.28
C LYS A 67 -13.90 -2.98 -2.48
N VAL A 68 -13.00 -2.01 -2.45
CA VAL A 68 -13.34 -0.60 -2.70
C VAL A 68 -13.56 -0.32 -4.19
N HIS A 69 -14.41 0.65 -4.49
CA HIS A 69 -14.82 0.97 -5.86
C HIS A 69 -14.59 2.43 -6.24
N ASP A 70 -14.24 3.27 -5.29
CA ASP A 70 -13.97 4.69 -5.47
C ASP A 70 -13.00 5.21 -4.39
N MET A 71 -12.45 6.40 -4.62
CA MET A 71 -11.49 7.00 -3.69
C MET A 71 -12.10 7.35 -2.33
N THR A 72 -13.39 7.61 -2.23
CA THR A 72 -14.04 7.90 -0.94
C THR A 72 -14.08 6.66 -0.06
N SER A 73 -14.54 5.54 -0.60
CA SER A 73 -14.51 4.24 0.10
C SER A 73 -13.07 3.78 0.37
N TYR A 74 -12.13 4.08 -0.55
CA TYR A 74 -10.72 3.78 -0.37
C TYR A 74 -10.14 4.46 0.88
N TYR A 75 -10.34 5.77 1.06
CA TYR A 75 -9.85 6.49 2.22
C TYR A 75 -10.45 5.94 3.53
N ALA A 76 -11.75 5.62 3.53
CA ALA A 76 -12.42 5.07 4.71
C ALA A 76 -11.85 3.70 5.09
N GLU A 77 -11.62 2.81 4.11
CA GLU A 77 -11.04 1.50 4.36
C GLU A 77 -9.56 1.58 4.75
N MET A 78 -8.79 2.48 4.14
CA MET A 78 -7.39 2.69 4.50
C MET A 78 -7.27 3.24 5.94
N GLU A 79 -8.16 4.14 6.35
CA GLU A 79 -8.24 4.61 7.75
C GLU A 79 -8.48 3.45 8.71
N ARG A 80 -9.36 2.52 8.36
CA ARG A 80 -9.62 1.30 9.12
C ARG A 80 -8.39 0.39 9.17
N VAL A 81 -7.73 0.16 8.04
CA VAL A 81 -6.49 -0.64 7.97
C VAL A 81 -5.40 -0.04 8.86
N LEU A 82 -5.16 1.27 8.77
CA LEU A 82 -4.17 1.96 9.58
C LEU A 82 -4.45 1.84 11.09
N SER A 83 -5.72 1.69 11.49
CA SER A 83 -6.07 1.48 12.91
C SER A 83 -5.63 0.12 13.46
N TYR A 84 -5.35 -0.86 12.60
CA TYR A 84 -4.91 -2.21 12.98
C TYR A 84 -3.40 -2.41 12.87
N ILE A 85 -2.71 -1.54 12.14
CA ILE A 85 -1.27 -1.70 11.86
C ILE A 85 -0.48 -0.79 12.79
N PRO A 86 0.32 -1.34 13.73
CA PRO A 86 1.15 -0.54 14.61
C PRO A 86 2.37 0.02 13.87
N GLY A 87 3.08 0.94 14.53
CA GLY A 87 4.35 1.49 14.04
C GLY A 87 4.19 2.66 13.10
N LYS A 88 5.26 2.94 12.35
CA LYS A 88 5.31 4.03 11.38
C LYS A 88 4.89 3.52 10.01
N ASN A 89 3.86 4.12 9.44
CA ASN A 89 3.29 3.68 8.17
C ASN A 89 3.52 4.71 7.06
N ARG A 90 3.58 4.20 5.84
CA ARG A 90 3.56 4.94 4.58
C ARG A 90 2.55 4.28 3.66
N ILE A 91 2.11 4.98 2.63
CA ILE A 91 1.30 4.39 1.55
C ILE A 91 2.06 4.58 0.24
N ALA A 92 2.27 3.49 -0.50
CA ALA A 92 2.79 3.54 -1.85
C ALA A 92 1.62 3.73 -2.82
N ILE A 93 1.51 4.93 -3.37
CA ILE A 93 0.47 5.31 -4.32
C ILE A 93 0.98 5.03 -5.73
N HIS A 94 0.18 4.33 -6.52
CA HIS A 94 0.38 4.18 -7.96
C HIS A 94 -0.45 5.20 -8.74
N ALA A 95 -0.02 5.55 -9.95
CA ALA A 95 -0.74 6.50 -10.80
C ALA A 95 -2.21 6.11 -11.01
N MET A 96 -2.49 4.80 -11.15
CA MET A 96 -3.85 4.28 -11.30
C MET A 96 -4.76 4.47 -10.08
N TYR A 97 -4.22 4.95 -8.94
CA TYR A 97 -4.97 5.30 -7.72
C TYR A 97 -5.01 6.82 -7.50
N LEU A 98 -4.85 7.58 -8.56
CA LEU A 98 -5.00 9.02 -8.53
C LEU A 98 -6.41 9.41 -8.10
N ASP A 99 -6.53 10.41 -7.25
CA ASP A 99 -7.84 10.98 -6.89
C ASP A 99 -8.26 12.04 -7.91
N ASN A 100 -8.83 11.56 -8.99
CA ASN A 100 -9.24 12.37 -10.15
C ASN A 100 -10.70 12.86 -10.07
N GLU A 101 -11.35 12.72 -8.92
CA GLU A 101 -12.76 13.11 -8.70
C GLU A 101 -13.72 12.48 -9.73
N GLY A 102 -13.40 11.26 -10.20
CA GLY A 102 -14.19 10.53 -11.20
C GLY A 102 -13.97 11.00 -12.64
N LYS A 103 -12.95 11.82 -12.91
CA LYS A 103 -12.55 12.20 -14.27
C LYS A 103 -11.51 11.22 -14.79
N ASN A 104 -11.57 10.91 -16.08
CA ASN A 104 -10.51 10.15 -16.73
C ASN A 104 -9.34 11.09 -16.99
N ILE A 105 -8.22 10.84 -16.34
CA ILE A 105 -6.97 11.58 -16.51
C ILE A 105 -5.90 10.56 -16.89
N ASP A 106 -5.28 10.74 -18.04
CA ASP A 106 -4.21 9.87 -18.50
C ASP A 106 -2.95 10.09 -17.66
N ARG A 107 -2.07 9.09 -17.61
CA ARG A 107 -0.87 9.12 -16.74
C ARG A 107 0.11 10.23 -17.10
N ASP A 108 0.14 10.67 -18.36
CA ASP A 108 0.93 11.82 -18.84
C ASP A 108 0.28 13.19 -18.56
N GLU A 109 -0.98 13.20 -18.11
CA GLU A 109 -1.72 14.41 -17.73
C GLU A 109 -1.76 14.64 -16.22
N ILE A 110 -1.06 13.79 -15.44
CA ILE A 110 -1.03 13.90 -13.99
C ILE A 110 -0.28 15.15 -13.55
N GLU A 111 -0.93 15.96 -12.73
CA GLU A 111 -0.36 17.17 -12.13
C GLU A 111 -0.33 17.08 -10.59
N PRO A 112 0.51 17.90 -9.92
CA PRO A 112 0.65 17.84 -8.46
C PRO A 112 -0.67 18.00 -7.68
N HIS A 113 -1.61 18.83 -8.17
CA HIS A 113 -2.88 19.09 -7.48
C HIS A 113 -3.78 17.84 -7.38
N HIS A 114 -3.60 16.84 -8.25
CA HIS A 114 -4.32 15.57 -8.18
C HIS A 114 -3.98 14.75 -6.93
N PHE A 115 -2.94 15.12 -6.20
CA PHE A 115 -2.53 14.47 -4.95
C PHE A 115 -2.97 15.23 -3.69
N ASP A 116 -3.66 16.36 -3.80
CA ASP A 116 -3.99 17.20 -2.65
C ASP A 116 -4.80 16.46 -1.58
N ARG A 117 -5.76 15.62 -1.97
CA ARG A 117 -6.53 14.80 -1.03
C ARG A 117 -5.68 13.71 -0.38
N TRP A 118 -4.76 13.09 -1.12
CA TRP A 118 -3.79 12.15 -0.59
C TRP A 118 -2.86 12.81 0.43
N ILE A 119 -2.39 14.00 0.13
CA ILE A 119 -1.55 14.80 1.03
C ILE A 119 -2.32 15.17 2.30
N ALA A 120 -3.58 15.60 2.16
CA ALA A 120 -4.45 15.90 3.30
C ALA A 120 -4.68 14.65 4.17
N PHE A 121 -4.95 13.50 3.56
CA PHE A 121 -5.10 12.22 4.25
C PHE A 121 -3.83 11.83 5.00
N ALA A 122 -2.68 11.89 4.35
CA ALA A 122 -1.40 11.55 4.94
C ALA A 122 -1.06 12.44 6.14
N ARG A 123 -1.30 13.74 6.03
CA ARG A 123 -1.11 14.70 7.14
C ARG A 123 -2.05 14.41 8.31
N LYS A 124 -3.33 14.08 8.04
CA LYS A 124 -4.30 13.74 9.08
C LYS A 124 -3.86 12.52 9.91
N HIS A 125 -3.26 11.54 9.27
CA HIS A 125 -2.85 10.28 9.90
C HIS A 125 -1.38 10.22 10.30
N GLY A 126 -0.59 11.27 10.03
CA GLY A 126 0.84 11.32 10.35
C GLY A 126 1.67 10.27 9.60
N ILE A 127 1.27 9.90 8.39
CA ILE A 127 1.93 8.89 7.54
C ILE A 127 2.69 9.52 6.38
N GLY A 128 3.64 8.77 5.81
CA GLY A 128 4.33 9.18 4.58
C GLY A 128 3.62 8.68 3.32
N LEU A 129 3.98 9.28 2.19
CA LEU A 129 3.56 8.83 0.87
C LEU A 129 4.77 8.47 0.02
N ASP A 130 4.65 7.41 -0.76
CA ASP A 130 5.57 7.03 -1.83
C ASP A 130 4.77 7.02 -3.14
N PHE A 131 5.41 7.40 -4.25
CA PHE A 131 4.74 7.45 -5.54
C PHE A 131 5.41 6.51 -6.55
N ASN A 132 4.58 5.75 -7.26
CA ASN A 132 4.97 4.92 -8.40
C ASN A 132 4.17 5.35 -9.64
N PRO A 133 4.83 5.76 -10.72
CA PRO A 133 4.15 6.26 -11.91
C PRO A 133 3.40 5.19 -12.72
N SER A 134 3.52 3.91 -12.35
CA SER A 134 2.79 2.79 -12.98
C SER A 134 2.95 2.73 -14.50
N TYR A 135 4.19 2.62 -14.98
CA TYR A 135 4.47 2.57 -16.43
C TYR A 135 4.03 1.27 -17.12
N PHE A 136 3.53 0.31 -16.36
CA PHE A 136 3.08 -0.99 -16.85
C PHE A 136 1.56 -1.03 -17.05
N SER A 137 1.10 -1.98 -17.85
CA SER A 137 -0.33 -2.30 -18.03
C SER A 137 -1.19 -1.09 -18.46
N HIS A 138 -0.67 -0.24 -19.33
CA HIS A 138 -1.42 0.87 -19.88
C HIS A 138 -1.99 0.51 -21.26
N PRO A 139 -3.23 0.92 -21.63
CA PRO A 139 -3.82 0.60 -22.95
C PRO A 139 -2.99 1.08 -24.13
N LYS A 140 -2.21 2.13 -23.98
CA LYS A 140 -1.28 2.65 -25.00
C LYS A 140 0.04 1.88 -25.08
N ALA A 141 0.34 1.00 -24.12
CA ALA A 141 1.53 0.17 -24.15
C ALA A 141 1.34 -1.00 -25.13
N THR A 142 2.05 -0.98 -26.25
CA THR A 142 1.87 -1.95 -27.32
C THR A 142 2.67 -3.23 -27.15
N ASP A 143 3.65 -3.24 -26.26
CA ASP A 143 4.51 -4.38 -25.94
C ASP A 143 4.10 -5.15 -24.68
N GLY A 144 3.05 -4.70 -24.00
CA GLY A 144 2.51 -5.30 -22.77
C GLY A 144 3.25 -4.94 -21.50
N PHE A 145 4.30 -4.14 -21.54
CA PHE A 145 5.10 -3.74 -20.38
C PHE A 145 5.22 -2.22 -20.20
N THR A 146 5.34 -1.49 -21.28
CA THR A 146 5.54 -0.01 -21.28
C THR A 146 4.75 0.67 -22.39
#